data_014c78ec377741d03cf094fd3c151b94
#
_entry.id   014c78ec377741d03cf094fd3c151b94
#
_cell.length_a   1.000
_cell.length_b   1.000
_cell.length_c   1.000
_cell.angle_alpha   90.00
_cell.angle_beta   90.00
_cell.angle_gamma   90.00
#
_symmetry.space_group_name_H-M   'P 1'
#
loop_
_entity.id
_entity.type
_entity.pdbx_description
1 polymer ?
#
loop_
_entity_poly.entity_id
_entity_poly.type
_entity_poly.pdbx_seq_one_letter_code
_entity_poly.pdbx_strand_id
1 'polypeptide(L)'
;MIMITGKYNSAAVYTDNLESSAEEQIRVLCDQPFAAGSNIAIMPDVHAGKGCTIGTTMTVGEFVVPCLVGVDIGCGMLTVRLKAKSLTLPELDSLIRQNIPFGRDVRNRPHRSHGRINLETLRCYRKINPRRVKESLGTLGGGNHFIEVDRDDEENLYLVIHTGSRNPGLRVAEFYQKKAYDSIGGRKQSEIPYELSPLSGDDKDDYLADMRFMQQFAALNRCIIKEEILSGMNLHEEEEF
;
A
#
# COMPACT_ATOMS: atom_id res chain seq x y z
N MET A 1 -12.21 21.87 -10.45
CA MET A 1 -12.92 20.63 -10.04
C MET A 1 -13.82 20.18 -11.16
N ILE A 2 -13.67 18.96 -11.62
CA ILE A 2 -14.43 18.35 -12.71
C ILE A 2 -15.36 17.27 -12.11
N MET A 3 -16.57 17.14 -12.64
CA MET A 3 -17.47 16.03 -12.28
C MET A 3 -17.54 15.04 -13.44
N ILE A 4 -17.23 13.77 -13.15
CA ILE A 4 -17.39 12.67 -14.09
C ILE A 4 -18.57 11.82 -13.65
N THR A 5 -19.58 11.72 -14.50
CA THR A 5 -20.82 11.01 -14.23
C THR A 5 -20.88 9.72 -15.02
N GLY A 6 -21.14 8.62 -14.34
CA GLY A 6 -21.48 7.31 -14.90
C GLY A 6 -22.94 6.95 -14.67
N LYS A 7 -23.27 5.69 -14.90
CA LYS A 7 -24.65 5.18 -14.83
C LYS A 7 -25.22 5.16 -13.40
N TYR A 8 -24.40 4.88 -12.41
CA TYR A 8 -24.84 4.66 -11.03
C TYR A 8 -24.31 5.70 -10.03
N ASN A 9 -23.24 6.42 -10.38
CA ASN A 9 -22.65 7.41 -9.50
C ASN A 9 -21.90 8.50 -10.27
N SER A 10 -21.39 9.48 -9.52
CA SER A 10 -20.49 10.53 -10.05
C SER A 10 -19.27 10.68 -9.15
N ALA A 11 -18.14 11.02 -9.73
CA ALA A 11 -16.89 11.27 -9.02
C ALA A 11 -16.50 12.76 -9.12
N ALA A 12 -16.06 13.35 -8.00
CA ALA A 12 -15.49 14.68 -7.96
C ALA A 12 -13.97 14.61 -8.19
N VAL A 13 -13.46 15.24 -9.25
CA VAL A 13 -12.04 15.24 -9.63
C VAL A 13 -11.42 16.57 -9.26
N TYR A 14 -10.35 16.54 -8.45
CA TYR A 14 -9.71 17.73 -7.88
C TYR A 14 -8.46 18.16 -8.67
N THR A 15 -8.49 17.99 -9.98
CA THR A 15 -7.48 18.52 -10.91
C THR A 15 -8.14 19.09 -12.16
N ASP A 16 -7.45 19.96 -12.86
CA ASP A 16 -7.84 20.49 -14.18
C ASP A 16 -7.08 19.77 -15.31
N ASN A 17 -6.06 18.98 -14.98
CA ASN A 17 -5.27 18.18 -15.93
C ASN A 17 -5.57 16.69 -15.73
N LEU A 18 -6.50 16.17 -16.52
CA LEU A 18 -6.91 14.78 -16.47
C LEU A 18 -6.64 14.09 -17.79
N GLU A 19 -5.88 13.01 -17.76
CA GLU A 19 -5.63 12.19 -18.95
C GLU A 19 -6.90 11.44 -19.37
N SER A 20 -7.11 11.28 -20.69
CA SER A 20 -8.31 10.59 -21.23
C SER A 20 -8.43 9.15 -20.73
N SER A 21 -7.31 8.45 -20.53
CA SER A 21 -7.28 7.09 -19.98
C SER A 21 -7.75 7.03 -18.52
N ALA A 22 -7.41 8.03 -17.73
CA ALA A 22 -7.86 8.15 -16.35
C ALA A 22 -9.34 8.53 -16.29
N GLU A 23 -9.80 9.46 -17.14
CA GLU A 23 -11.22 9.81 -17.25
C GLU A 23 -12.08 8.59 -17.55
N GLU A 24 -11.67 7.77 -18.52
CA GLU A 24 -12.40 6.54 -18.88
C GLU A 24 -12.47 5.55 -17.70
N GLN A 25 -11.37 5.35 -16.97
CA GLN A 25 -11.36 4.48 -15.79
C GLN A 25 -12.30 4.99 -14.70
N ILE A 26 -12.37 6.30 -14.46
CA ILE A 26 -13.31 6.90 -13.49
C ILE A 26 -14.75 6.67 -13.95
N ARG A 27 -15.04 6.86 -15.24
CA ARG A 27 -16.38 6.60 -15.80
C ARG A 27 -16.77 5.16 -15.63
N VAL A 28 -15.89 4.20 -15.96
CA VAL A 28 -16.11 2.76 -15.78
C VAL A 28 -16.38 2.42 -14.30
N LEU A 29 -15.70 3.05 -13.35
CA LEU A 29 -16.00 2.89 -11.91
C LEU A 29 -17.40 3.40 -11.57
N CYS A 30 -17.77 4.60 -12.05
CA CYS A 30 -19.08 5.21 -11.81
C CYS A 30 -20.24 4.46 -12.52
N ASP A 31 -19.93 3.63 -13.52
CA ASP A 31 -20.87 2.74 -14.19
C ASP A 31 -21.11 1.42 -13.43
N GLN A 32 -20.45 1.19 -12.31
CA GLN A 32 -20.63 -0.04 -11.54
C GLN A 32 -21.78 0.10 -10.55
N PRO A 33 -22.69 -0.91 -10.44
CA PRO A 33 -23.80 -0.88 -9.50
C PRO A 33 -23.37 -0.74 -8.04
N PHE A 34 -22.24 -1.34 -7.65
CA PHE A 34 -21.70 -1.28 -6.30
C PHE A 34 -21.21 0.12 -5.90
N ALA A 35 -20.96 1.02 -6.87
CA ALA A 35 -20.55 2.39 -6.63
C ALA A 35 -21.71 3.29 -6.19
N ALA A 36 -22.97 2.85 -6.38
CA ALA A 36 -24.14 3.62 -6.02
C ALA A 36 -24.13 4.03 -4.54
N GLY A 37 -24.38 5.31 -4.27
CA GLY A 37 -24.41 5.87 -2.91
C GLY A 37 -23.07 6.11 -2.24
N SER A 38 -21.96 5.75 -2.88
CA SER A 38 -20.61 6.06 -2.38
C SER A 38 -20.19 7.50 -2.70
N ASN A 39 -19.46 8.14 -1.82
CA ASN A 39 -18.74 9.37 -2.14
C ASN A 39 -17.42 9.01 -2.82
N ILE A 40 -17.24 9.45 -4.07
CA ILE A 40 -16.03 9.20 -4.86
C ILE A 40 -15.33 10.52 -5.11
N ALA A 41 -14.10 10.63 -4.63
CA ALA A 41 -13.23 11.78 -4.84
C ALA A 41 -11.89 11.34 -5.45
N ILE A 42 -11.46 12.06 -6.47
CA ILE A 42 -10.23 11.77 -7.22
C ILE A 42 -9.22 12.86 -6.91
N MET A 43 -8.07 12.46 -6.36
CA MET A 43 -7.03 13.37 -5.90
C MET A 43 -6.25 14.01 -7.07
N PRO A 44 -5.55 15.14 -6.85
CA PRO A 44 -4.89 15.90 -7.92
C PRO A 44 -3.79 15.15 -8.67
N ASP A 45 -3.16 14.13 -8.06
CA ASP A 45 -2.11 13.29 -8.63
C ASP A 45 -2.65 12.12 -9.50
N VAL A 46 -3.93 12.20 -9.88
CA VAL A 46 -4.62 11.15 -10.63
C VAL A 46 -3.92 10.78 -11.93
N HIS A 47 -3.75 9.50 -12.15
CA HIS A 47 -3.27 8.91 -13.41
C HIS A 47 -3.84 7.51 -13.58
N ALA A 48 -3.78 6.97 -14.81
CA ALA A 48 -4.28 5.65 -15.10
C ALA A 48 -3.55 4.57 -14.30
N GLY A 49 -4.32 3.71 -13.65
CA GLY A 49 -3.83 2.56 -12.88
C GLY A 49 -4.31 1.23 -13.43
N LYS A 50 -4.08 0.16 -12.70
CA LYS A 50 -4.54 -1.18 -13.07
C LYS A 50 -6.02 -1.34 -12.67
N GLY A 51 -6.91 -1.14 -13.63
CA GLY A 51 -8.37 -1.34 -13.46
C GLY A 51 -9.10 -0.12 -12.87
N CYS A 52 -8.42 0.74 -12.16
CA CYS A 52 -8.92 2.04 -11.70
C CYS A 52 -7.78 3.03 -11.55
N THR A 53 -8.10 4.32 -11.52
CA THR A 53 -7.11 5.39 -11.37
C THR A 53 -6.43 5.34 -9.99
N ILE A 54 -5.13 5.64 -9.98
CA ILE A 54 -4.41 6.06 -8.77
C ILE A 54 -4.98 7.43 -8.34
N GLY A 55 -5.01 7.71 -7.04
CA GLY A 55 -5.63 8.92 -6.48
C GLY A 55 -7.12 8.79 -6.22
N THR A 56 -7.74 7.64 -6.48
CA THR A 56 -9.15 7.39 -6.16
C THR A 56 -9.36 7.19 -4.67
N THR A 57 -10.29 7.96 -4.09
CA THR A 57 -10.84 7.73 -2.75
C THR A 57 -12.33 7.44 -2.85
N MET A 58 -12.83 6.49 -2.05
CA MET A 58 -14.22 6.07 -2.08
C MET A 58 -14.69 5.64 -0.70
N THR A 59 -15.90 6.03 -0.31
CA THR A 59 -16.48 5.53 0.95
C THR A 59 -16.85 4.05 0.81
N VAL A 60 -16.49 3.27 1.83
CA VAL A 60 -16.81 1.84 1.90
C VAL A 60 -18.17 1.66 2.55
N GLY A 61 -19.14 1.14 1.78
CA GLY A 61 -20.48 0.80 2.25
C GLY A 61 -20.68 -0.72 2.38
N GLU A 62 -21.69 -1.23 1.69
CA GLU A 62 -21.97 -2.66 1.62
C GLU A 62 -20.85 -3.44 0.91
N PHE A 63 -20.17 -2.80 -0.04
CA PHE A 63 -19.15 -3.40 -0.89
C PHE A 63 -17.77 -2.81 -0.64
N VAL A 64 -16.72 -3.63 -0.89
CA VAL A 64 -15.33 -3.21 -1.02
C VAL A 64 -14.70 -3.89 -2.23
N VAL A 65 -13.89 -3.16 -2.98
CA VAL A 65 -13.16 -3.70 -4.14
C VAL A 65 -11.68 -3.78 -3.79
N PRO A 66 -11.09 -4.99 -3.66
CA PRO A 66 -9.68 -5.12 -3.23
C PRO A 66 -8.69 -4.40 -4.15
N CYS A 67 -8.94 -4.40 -5.46
CA CYS A 67 -8.05 -3.74 -6.42
C CYS A 67 -8.05 -2.21 -6.29
N LEU A 68 -9.13 -1.58 -5.78
CA LEU A 68 -9.17 -0.14 -5.49
C LEU A 68 -8.32 0.24 -4.27
N VAL A 69 -8.10 -0.68 -3.34
CA VAL A 69 -7.13 -0.50 -2.23
C VAL A 69 -5.70 -0.62 -2.75
N GLY A 70 -5.50 -1.41 -3.80
CA GLY A 70 -4.20 -1.66 -4.40
C GLY A 70 -3.52 -2.91 -3.87
N VAL A 71 -2.47 -3.33 -4.58
CA VAL A 71 -1.74 -4.58 -4.29
C VAL A 71 -0.66 -4.41 -3.22
N ASP A 72 -0.17 -3.20 -2.99
CA ASP A 72 0.77 -2.89 -1.90
C ASP A 72 0.02 -2.28 -0.71
N ILE A 73 -0.76 -3.11 -0.04
CA ILE A 73 -1.59 -2.71 1.10
C ILE A 73 -0.72 -2.05 2.17
N GLY A 74 -1.07 -0.82 2.56
CA GLY A 74 -0.36 -0.08 3.59
C GLY A 74 0.96 0.55 3.10
N CYS A 75 1.16 0.66 1.77
CA CYS A 75 2.22 1.52 1.24
C CYS A 75 2.08 2.91 1.85
N GLY A 76 3.20 3.47 2.28
CA GLY A 76 3.20 4.75 2.97
C GLY A 76 4.59 5.16 3.40
N MET A 77 4.68 6.31 4.02
CA MET A 77 5.93 6.93 4.45
C MET A 77 6.07 6.87 5.98
N LEU A 78 7.32 6.86 6.42
CA LEU A 78 7.71 7.11 7.80
C LEU A 78 8.83 8.15 7.71
N THR A 79 8.68 9.25 8.42
CA THR A 79 9.67 10.32 8.47
C THR A 79 10.10 10.55 9.92
N VAL A 80 11.40 10.65 10.15
CA VAL A 80 11.93 11.02 11.47
C VAL A 80 12.91 12.17 11.35
N ARG A 81 12.77 13.17 12.22
CA ARG A 81 13.75 14.22 12.39
C ARG A 81 14.92 13.66 13.21
N LEU A 82 16.14 13.85 12.70
CA LEU A 82 17.36 13.39 13.34
C LEU A 82 17.91 14.47 14.27
N LYS A 83 18.48 14.05 15.43
CA LYS A 83 19.21 14.98 16.29
C LYS A 83 20.53 15.44 15.67
N ALA A 84 21.08 14.66 14.75
CA ALA A 84 22.30 14.99 14.02
C ALA A 84 22.06 16.13 13.02
N LYS A 85 23.01 17.06 12.91
CA LYS A 85 22.99 18.15 11.92
C LYS A 85 23.84 17.84 10.68
N SER A 86 24.56 16.72 10.67
CA SER A 86 25.32 16.24 9.53
C SER A 86 25.32 14.73 9.49
N LEU A 87 25.49 14.16 8.30
CA LEU A 87 25.48 12.73 8.04
C LEU A 87 26.46 12.41 6.91
N THR A 88 27.17 11.28 7.04
CA THR A 88 28.06 10.76 6.01
C THR A 88 27.24 9.90 5.03
N LEU A 89 26.82 10.48 3.91
CA LEU A 89 25.98 9.78 2.91
C LEU A 89 26.62 8.49 2.37
N PRO A 90 27.94 8.40 2.06
CA PRO A 90 28.55 7.14 1.63
C PRO A 90 28.46 6.01 2.66
N GLU A 91 28.58 6.34 3.96
CA GLU A 91 28.43 5.35 5.05
C GLU A 91 26.99 4.88 5.15
N LEU A 92 26.02 5.80 5.04
CA LEU A 92 24.58 5.47 5.01
C LEU A 92 24.25 4.57 3.82
N ASP A 93 24.69 4.90 2.61
CA ASP A 93 24.46 4.06 1.41
C ASP A 93 25.04 2.66 1.58
N SER A 94 26.28 2.57 2.10
CA SER A 94 26.93 1.29 2.38
C SER A 94 26.14 0.46 3.40
N LEU A 95 25.69 1.08 4.49
CA LEU A 95 24.89 0.42 5.52
C LEU A 95 23.56 -0.10 4.95
N ILE A 96 22.85 0.74 4.18
CA ILE A 96 21.57 0.36 3.56
C ILE A 96 21.77 -0.85 2.66
N ARG A 97 22.76 -0.82 1.76
CA ARG A 97 23.03 -1.92 0.82
C ARG A 97 23.40 -3.23 1.51
N GLN A 98 24.08 -3.16 2.65
CA GLN A 98 24.50 -4.36 3.39
C GLN A 98 23.37 -4.96 4.24
N ASN A 99 22.50 -4.13 4.82
CA ASN A 99 21.58 -4.57 5.86
C ASN A 99 20.09 -4.60 5.45
N ILE A 100 19.72 -3.87 4.40
CA ILE A 100 18.32 -3.73 3.98
C ILE A 100 18.13 -4.35 2.59
N PRO A 101 17.56 -5.56 2.51
CA PRO A 101 17.25 -6.17 1.21
C PRO A 101 16.30 -5.30 0.39
N PHE A 102 16.52 -5.22 -0.92
CA PHE A 102 15.73 -4.42 -1.85
C PHE A 102 15.34 -5.21 -3.11
N GLY A 103 14.51 -4.63 -3.96
CA GLY A 103 14.02 -5.30 -5.15
C GLY A 103 13.15 -6.51 -4.80
N ARG A 104 13.55 -7.69 -5.27
CA ARG A 104 12.88 -8.97 -5.01
C ARG A 104 13.47 -9.74 -3.84
N ASP A 105 14.56 -9.24 -3.27
CA ASP A 105 15.26 -9.90 -2.19
C ASP A 105 14.50 -9.78 -0.87
N VAL A 106 14.69 -10.79 -0.03
CA VAL A 106 14.23 -10.83 1.36
C VAL A 106 15.39 -11.26 2.25
N ARG A 107 15.18 -11.18 3.55
CA ARG A 107 16.17 -11.64 4.52
C ARG A 107 16.36 -13.15 4.44
N ASN A 108 17.59 -13.61 4.63
CA ASN A 108 17.91 -15.05 4.69
C ASN A 108 17.32 -15.72 5.95
N ARG A 109 17.01 -14.93 6.98
CA ARG A 109 16.34 -15.34 8.22
C ARG A 109 15.35 -14.26 8.64
N PRO A 110 14.25 -14.62 9.33
CA PRO A 110 13.34 -13.63 9.90
C PRO A 110 14.09 -12.60 10.76
N HIS A 111 13.71 -11.34 10.63
CA HIS A 111 14.25 -10.29 11.49
C HIS A 111 13.89 -10.57 12.96
N ARG A 112 14.73 -10.17 13.91
CA ARG A 112 14.51 -10.39 15.36
C ARG A 112 13.16 -9.85 15.86
N SER A 113 12.66 -8.79 15.25
CA SER A 113 11.37 -8.18 15.58
C SER A 113 10.15 -8.89 14.95
N HIS A 114 10.33 -10.02 14.24
CA HIS A 114 9.23 -10.73 13.60
C HIS A 114 8.14 -11.22 14.58
N GLY A 115 8.47 -11.39 15.86
CA GLY A 115 7.52 -11.75 16.91
C GLY A 115 6.56 -10.62 17.33
N ARG A 116 6.76 -9.38 16.80
CA ARG A 116 5.85 -8.24 17.05
C ARG A 116 4.52 -8.35 16.29
N ILE A 117 4.39 -9.33 15.38
CA ILE A 117 3.15 -9.62 14.65
C ILE A 117 2.76 -11.09 14.82
N ASN A 118 1.45 -11.36 14.93
CA ASN A 118 0.89 -12.71 14.96
C ASN A 118 0.22 -13.03 13.61
N LEU A 119 0.91 -13.77 12.75
CA LEU A 119 0.40 -14.12 11.41
C LEU A 119 -0.84 -15.01 11.44
N GLU A 120 -1.09 -15.75 12.53
CA GLU A 120 -2.23 -16.66 12.65
C GLU A 120 -3.57 -15.92 12.76
N THR A 121 -3.53 -14.60 12.99
CA THR A 121 -4.74 -13.75 12.99
C THR A 121 -5.25 -13.44 11.59
N LEU A 122 -4.44 -13.64 10.55
CA LEU A 122 -4.89 -13.49 9.15
C LEU A 122 -5.95 -14.54 8.81
N ARG A 123 -7.08 -14.10 8.27
CA ARG A 123 -8.15 -14.97 7.78
C ARG A 123 -7.69 -15.85 6.62
N CYS A 124 -6.88 -15.26 5.72
CA CYS A 124 -6.28 -15.98 4.60
C CYS A 124 -4.94 -16.67 4.93
N TYR A 125 -4.57 -16.84 6.22
CA TYR A 125 -3.28 -17.38 6.67
C TYR A 125 -2.82 -18.63 5.90
N ARG A 126 -3.75 -19.59 5.66
CA ARG A 126 -3.45 -20.84 4.95
C ARG A 126 -3.12 -20.65 3.45
N LYS A 127 -3.34 -19.45 2.90
CA LYS A 127 -3.11 -19.09 1.49
C LYS A 127 -1.82 -18.33 1.25
N ILE A 128 -1.13 -17.95 2.32
CA ILE A 128 0.15 -17.25 2.27
C ILE A 128 1.27 -18.18 2.74
N ASN A 129 2.52 -17.81 2.41
CA ASN A 129 3.71 -18.52 2.91
C ASN A 129 4.23 -17.83 4.17
N PRO A 130 4.01 -18.37 5.38
CA PRO A 130 4.38 -17.70 6.65
C PRO A 130 5.87 -17.42 6.78
N ARG A 131 6.72 -18.30 6.23
CA ARG A 131 8.16 -18.10 6.22
C ARG A 131 8.52 -16.87 5.39
N ARG A 132 8.00 -16.77 4.17
CA ARG A 132 8.25 -15.62 3.27
C ARG A 132 7.74 -14.31 3.88
N VAL A 133 6.62 -14.34 4.60
CA VAL A 133 6.10 -13.17 5.33
C VAL A 133 7.11 -12.68 6.36
N LYS A 134 7.62 -13.57 7.22
CA LYS A 134 8.60 -13.22 8.26
C LYS A 134 9.93 -12.73 7.67
N GLU A 135 10.38 -13.32 6.56
CA GLU A 135 11.60 -12.94 5.85
C GLU A 135 11.45 -11.59 5.10
N SER A 136 10.22 -11.14 4.81
CA SER A 136 9.95 -9.87 4.14
C SER A 136 10.01 -8.65 5.07
N LEU A 137 9.98 -8.83 6.39
CA LEU A 137 10.08 -7.73 7.35
C LEU A 137 11.47 -7.08 7.34
N GLY A 138 11.48 -5.76 7.38
CA GLY A 138 12.72 -4.96 7.32
C GLY A 138 13.36 -4.99 5.93
N THR A 139 12.54 -5.05 4.86
CA THR A 139 13.02 -5.00 3.47
C THR A 139 12.39 -3.82 2.73
N LEU A 140 13.17 -3.15 1.88
CA LEU A 140 12.73 -1.97 1.15
C LEU A 140 11.81 -2.34 -0.02
N GLY A 141 12.22 -3.30 -0.83
CA GLY A 141 11.54 -3.64 -2.07
C GLY A 141 11.99 -2.83 -3.28
N GLY A 142 11.12 -2.75 -4.28
CA GLY A 142 11.39 -2.07 -5.54
C GLY A 142 10.20 -1.20 -5.99
N GLY A 143 10.25 -0.74 -7.22
CA GLY A 143 9.28 0.20 -7.76
C GLY A 143 9.57 1.62 -7.26
N ASN A 144 8.55 2.28 -6.73
CA ASN A 144 8.63 3.63 -6.17
C ASN A 144 9.09 3.69 -4.69
N HIS A 145 9.55 2.57 -4.12
CA HIS A 145 10.05 2.55 -2.74
C HIS A 145 11.46 3.14 -2.65
N PHE A 146 11.70 3.92 -1.60
CA PHE A 146 12.98 4.61 -1.40
C PHE A 146 13.30 4.81 0.09
N ILE A 147 14.55 5.12 0.33
CA ILE A 147 15.08 5.66 1.60
C ILE A 147 15.88 6.89 1.20
N GLU A 148 15.56 8.04 1.79
CA GLU A 148 16.26 9.29 1.52
C GLU A 148 16.50 10.08 2.81
N VAL A 149 17.38 11.04 2.74
CA VAL A 149 17.61 12.02 3.80
C VAL A 149 17.43 13.40 3.22
N ASP A 150 16.45 14.11 3.75
CA ASP A 150 16.12 15.47 3.38
C ASP A 150 16.70 16.47 4.38
N ARG A 151 16.78 17.73 3.95
CA ARG A 151 17.22 18.84 4.78
C ARG A 151 16.26 20.02 4.61
N ASP A 152 15.84 20.61 5.72
CA ASP A 152 15.04 21.83 5.70
C ASP A 152 15.91 23.11 5.69
N ASP A 153 15.25 24.26 5.61
CA ASP A 153 15.91 25.57 5.61
C ASP A 153 16.60 25.90 6.96
N GLU A 154 16.28 25.16 8.02
CA GLU A 154 16.89 25.29 9.36
C GLU A 154 18.05 24.28 9.56
N GLU A 155 18.47 23.61 8.49
CA GLU A 155 19.53 22.57 8.51
C GLU A 155 19.17 21.33 9.34
N ASN A 156 17.88 21.07 9.61
CA ASN A 156 17.45 19.84 10.22
C ASN A 156 17.46 18.70 9.18
N LEU A 157 17.86 17.51 9.60
CA LEU A 157 17.88 16.32 8.76
C LEU A 157 16.69 15.43 9.06
N TYR A 158 16.08 14.92 7.99
CA TYR A 158 14.94 14.01 8.03
C TYR A 158 15.26 12.74 7.29
N LEU A 159 15.18 11.59 7.99
CA LEU A 159 15.21 10.28 7.34
C LEU A 159 13.81 9.92 6.91
N VAL A 160 13.62 9.69 5.60
CA VAL A 160 12.33 9.34 5.00
C VAL A 160 12.41 7.92 4.44
N ILE A 161 11.43 7.09 4.78
CA ILE A 161 11.35 5.70 4.35
C ILE A 161 9.98 5.45 3.71
N HIS A 162 9.96 5.19 2.40
CA HIS A 162 8.78 4.83 1.64
C HIS A 162 8.81 3.36 1.29
N THR A 163 7.91 2.57 1.90
CA THR A 163 7.70 1.14 1.58
C THR A 163 6.37 0.64 2.16
N GLY A 164 5.93 -0.53 1.71
CA GLY A 164 4.64 -1.11 2.06
C GLY A 164 4.72 -2.52 2.64
N SER A 165 3.67 -3.30 2.41
CA SER A 165 3.51 -4.66 2.95
C SER A 165 4.24 -5.75 2.17
N ARG A 166 5.00 -5.37 1.16
CA ARG A 166 5.84 -6.27 0.37
C ARG A 166 5.02 -7.39 -0.30
N ASN A 167 5.67 -8.50 -0.69
CA ASN A 167 5.01 -9.67 -1.26
C ASN A 167 3.83 -10.22 -0.42
N PRO A 168 3.87 -10.23 0.92
CA PRO A 168 2.72 -10.64 1.73
C PRO A 168 1.43 -9.87 1.41
N GLY A 169 1.48 -8.55 1.34
CA GLY A 169 0.30 -7.74 0.99
C GLY A 169 -0.21 -8.02 -0.41
N LEU A 170 0.70 -8.17 -1.39
CA LEU A 170 0.34 -8.59 -2.73
C LEU A 170 -0.45 -9.92 -2.72
N ARG A 171 0.00 -10.92 -1.95
CA ARG A 171 -0.69 -12.23 -1.88
C ARG A 171 -2.06 -12.13 -1.22
N VAL A 172 -2.21 -11.29 -0.21
CA VAL A 172 -3.52 -10.99 0.41
C VAL A 172 -4.43 -10.32 -0.62
N ALA A 173 -3.98 -9.28 -1.30
CA ALA A 173 -4.74 -8.57 -2.32
C ALA A 173 -5.18 -9.51 -3.46
N GLU A 174 -4.26 -10.32 -4.01
CA GLU A 174 -4.54 -11.29 -5.08
C GLU A 174 -5.58 -12.35 -4.65
N PHE A 175 -5.46 -12.85 -3.41
CA PHE A 175 -6.40 -13.83 -2.87
C PHE A 175 -7.83 -13.27 -2.81
N TYR A 176 -8.00 -12.07 -2.24
CA TYR A 176 -9.33 -11.49 -2.11
C TYR A 176 -9.87 -10.95 -3.43
N GLN A 177 -9.04 -10.44 -4.32
CA GLN A 177 -9.47 -10.04 -5.66
C GLN A 177 -9.99 -11.25 -6.46
N LYS A 178 -9.28 -12.39 -6.39
CA LYS A 178 -9.76 -13.62 -7.01
C LYS A 178 -11.09 -14.08 -6.38
N LYS A 179 -11.19 -14.05 -5.05
CA LYS A 179 -12.41 -14.42 -4.32
C LYS A 179 -13.60 -13.54 -4.74
N ALA A 180 -13.39 -12.22 -4.86
CA ALA A 180 -14.38 -11.27 -5.34
C ALA A 180 -14.87 -11.63 -6.74
N TYR A 181 -13.95 -11.90 -7.66
CA TYR A 181 -14.30 -12.26 -9.03
C TYR A 181 -15.07 -13.58 -9.12
N ASP A 182 -14.62 -14.60 -8.37
CA ASP A 182 -15.28 -15.90 -8.34
C ASP A 182 -16.72 -15.80 -7.76
N SER A 183 -16.95 -14.93 -6.77
CA SER A 183 -18.24 -14.75 -6.11
C SER A 183 -19.33 -14.17 -7.04
N ILE A 184 -18.94 -13.38 -8.03
CA ILE A 184 -19.86 -12.81 -9.02
C ILE A 184 -19.99 -13.67 -10.29
N GLY A 185 -19.56 -14.94 -10.26
CA GLY A 185 -19.64 -15.89 -11.37
C GLY A 185 -18.47 -15.85 -12.36
N GLY A 186 -17.45 -15.01 -12.12
CA GLY A 186 -16.27 -14.91 -12.96
C GLY A 186 -16.58 -14.57 -14.42
N ARG A 187 -15.69 -14.98 -15.34
CA ARG A 187 -15.84 -14.71 -16.80
C ARG A 187 -17.15 -15.20 -17.44
N LYS A 188 -17.83 -16.15 -16.81
CA LYS A 188 -18.99 -16.79 -17.43
C LYS A 188 -20.30 -16.05 -17.20
N GLN A 189 -20.37 -15.20 -16.17
CA GLN A 189 -21.64 -14.61 -15.72
C GLN A 189 -21.56 -13.11 -15.38
N SER A 190 -20.37 -12.51 -15.30
CA SER A 190 -20.22 -11.13 -14.88
C SER A 190 -19.79 -10.22 -16.03
N GLU A 191 -20.48 -9.07 -16.16
CA GLU A 191 -20.06 -7.94 -16.98
C GLU A 191 -19.09 -7.02 -16.22
N ILE A 192 -18.89 -7.23 -14.90
CA ILE A 192 -17.99 -6.45 -14.06
C ILE A 192 -16.55 -6.87 -14.37
N PRO A 193 -15.64 -5.92 -14.67
CA PRO A 193 -14.23 -6.22 -14.88
C PRO A 193 -13.59 -6.91 -13.66
N TYR A 194 -12.62 -7.78 -13.90
CA TYR A 194 -11.90 -8.49 -12.83
C TYR A 194 -11.42 -7.54 -11.74
N GLU A 195 -10.81 -6.42 -12.13
CA GLU A 195 -10.23 -5.43 -11.24
C GLU A 195 -11.28 -4.66 -10.41
N LEU A 196 -12.53 -4.60 -10.88
CA LEU A 196 -13.64 -3.92 -10.20
C LEU A 196 -14.58 -4.87 -9.46
N SER A 197 -14.24 -6.15 -9.36
CA SER A 197 -15.08 -7.14 -8.68
C SER A 197 -15.19 -6.84 -7.19
N PRO A 198 -16.43 -6.66 -6.65
CA PRO A 198 -16.64 -6.30 -5.25
C PRO A 198 -16.74 -7.53 -4.35
N LEU A 199 -16.38 -7.34 -3.07
CA LEU A 199 -16.70 -8.21 -1.95
C LEU A 199 -17.83 -7.61 -1.12
N SER A 200 -18.65 -8.46 -0.51
CA SER A 200 -19.72 -8.08 0.43
C SER A 200 -19.82 -9.10 1.58
N GLY A 201 -20.63 -8.78 2.60
CA GLY A 201 -20.87 -9.68 3.73
C GLY A 201 -19.58 -10.12 4.43
N ASP A 202 -19.53 -11.38 4.85
CA ASP A 202 -18.40 -11.96 5.59
C ASP A 202 -17.08 -11.87 4.83
N ASP A 203 -17.11 -12.00 3.50
CA ASP A 203 -15.92 -11.91 2.65
C ASP A 203 -15.30 -10.50 2.65
N LYS A 204 -16.15 -9.46 2.69
CA LYS A 204 -15.70 -8.07 2.89
C LYS A 204 -15.07 -7.90 4.27
N ASP A 205 -15.71 -8.40 5.32
CA ASP A 205 -15.24 -8.24 6.69
C ASP A 205 -13.92 -8.97 6.92
N ASP A 206 -13.76 -10.17 6.36
CA ASP A 206 -12.50 -10.91 6.34
C ASP A 206 -11.39 -10.13 5.62
N TYR A 207 -11.70 -9.58 4.42
CA TYR A 207 -10.74 -8.76 3.68
C TYR A 207 -10.32 -7.52 4.47
N LEU A 208 -11.26 -6.79 5.06
CA LEU A 208 -10.96 -5.59 5.84
C LEU A 208 -10.12 -5.91 7.09
N ALA A 209 -10.34 -7.07 7.72
CA ALA A 209 -9.50 -7.52 8.83
C ALA A 209 -8.05 -7.80 8.37
N ASP A 210 -7.89 -8.55 7.28
CA ASP A 210 -6.58 -8.87 6.72
C ASP A 210 -5.87 -7.64 6.15
N MET A 211 -6.61 -6.71 5.54
CA MET A 211 -6.09 -5.42 5.08
C MET A 211 -5.50 -4.61 6.24
N ARG A 212 -6.23 -4.48 7.37
CA ARG A 212 -5.72 -3.79 8.57
C ARG A 212 -4.47 -4.46 9.12
N PHE A 213 -4.43 -5.80 9.12
CA PHE A 213 -3.23 -6.53 9.50
C PHE A 213 -2.05 -6.19 8.59
N MET A 214 -2.26 -6.13 7.28
CA MET A 214 -1.19 -5.78 6.33
C MET A 214 -0.75 -4.32 6.44
N GLN A 215 -1.63 -3.40 6.83
CA GLN A 215 -1.25 -2.03 7.17
C GLN A 215 -0.32 -2.00 8.41
N GLN A 216 -0.64 -2.76 9.45
CA GLN A 216 0.24 -2.90 10.63
C GLN A 216 1.58 -3.55 10.27
N PHE A 217 1.56 -4.56 9.39
CA PHE A 217 2.78 -5.17 8.86
C PHE A 217 3.65 -4.15 8.13
N ALA A 218 3.06 -3.32 7.27
CA ALA A 218 3.77 -2.29 6.52
C ALA A 218 4.37 -1.21 7.44
N ALA A 219 3.63 -0.78 8.46
CA ALA A 219 4.14 0.15 9.48
C ALA A 219 5.32 -0.46 10.25
N LEU A 220 5.22 -1.73 10.66
CA LEU A 220 6.32 -2.44 11.30
C LEU A 220 7.51 -2.61 10.36
N ASN A 221 7.28 -2.84 9.06
CA ASN A 221 8.34 -2.94 8.06
C ASN A 221 9.17 -1.65 7.99
N ARG A 222 8.51 -0.48 7.92
CA ARG A 222 9.16 0.84 7.95
C ARG A 222 9.92 1.07 9.26
N CYS A 223 9.28 0.74 10.39
CA CYS A 223 9.88 0.88 11.72
C CYS A 223 11.18 0.06 11.85
N ILE A 224 11.20 -1.18 11.36
CA ILE A 224 12.41 -2.03 11.38
C ILE A 224 13.52 -1.43 10.53
N ILE A 225 13.21 -0.91 9.33
CA ILE A 225 14.21 -0.25 8.48
C ILE A 225 14.79 0.97 9.20
N LYS A 226 13.94 1.79 9.83
CA LYS A 226 14.36 2.93 10.67
C LYS A 226 15.32 2.46 11.78
N GLU A 227 14.89 1.46 12.57
CA GLU A 227 15.68 0.92 13.68
C GLU A 227 17.06 0.43 13.22
N GLU A 228 17.15 -0.25 12.08
CA GLU A 228 18.42 -0.73 11.49
C GLU A 228 19.34 0.44 11.09
N ILE A 229 18.78 1.48 10.46
CA ILE A 229 19.55 2.65 10.02
C ILE A 229 20.04 3.45 11.23
N LEU A 230 19.15 3.80 12.15
CA LEU A 230 19.51 4.58 13.33
C LEU A 230 20.58 3.87 14.17
N SER A 231 20.40 2.57 14.41
CA SER A 231 21.37 1.77 15.16
C SER A 231 22.71 1.65 14.45
N GLY A 232 22.69 1.38 13.12
CA GLY A 232 23.92 1.17 12.35
C GLY A 232 24.75 2.43 12.15
N MET A 233 24.09 3.60 12.10
CA MET A 233 24.73 4.91 11.98
C MET A 233 24.98 5.60 13.33
N ASN A 234 24.61 4.97 14.45
CA ASN A 234 24.61 5.58 15.78
C ASN A 234 23.87 6.93 15.83
N LEU A 235 22.72 6.98 15.15
CA LEU A 235 21.85 8.16 15.09
C LEU A 235 20.72 8.05 16.12
N HIS A 236 20.20 9.20 16.50
CA HIS A 236 19.05 9.32 17.40
C HIS A 236 17.96 10.14 16.74
N GLU A 237 16.72 9.66 16.85
CA GLU A 237 15.55 10.43 16.45
C GLU A 237 15.20 11.51 17.47
N GLU A 238 14.64 12.61 17.02
CA GLU A 238 14.07 13.68 17.84
C GLU A 238 12.54 13.59 17.82
N GLU A 239 11.96 13.38 16.64
CA GLU A 239 10.53 13.32 16.41
C GLU A 239 10.23 12.37 15.24
N GLU A 240 9.09 11.66 15.30
CA GLU A 240 8.57 10.78 14.25
C GLU A 240 7.24 11.29 13.72
N PHE A 241 7.06 11.26 12.37
CA PHE A 241 5.87 11.72 11.66
C PHE A 241 5.23 10.61 10.81
#